data_17f6856811a958eaf490ba8c68777431
#
_entry.id   17f6856811a958eaf490ba8c68777431
#
_cell.length_a   1.000
_cell.length_b   1.000
_cell.length_c   1.000
_cell.angle_alpha   90.00
_cell.angle_beta   90.00
_cell.angle_gamma   90.00
#
_symmetry.space_group_name_H-M   'P 1'
#
loop_
_entity.id
_entity.type
_entity.pdbx_description
1 polymer ?
#
loop_
_entity_poly.entity_id
_entity_poly.type
_entity_poly.pdbx_seq_one_letter_code
_entity_poly.pdbx_strand_id
1 'polypeptide(L)'
;MRRIVLKEGPLVFLRNVLIMEIVASIFLYAISFLQNYEMLYRNWGLDKFVRYDIFLIVAFSCFQLFYVSLLFLEWYFTHFEITEKEITKKSGLLFRHRKSVTLSDVVSVETYHSPLGRMMRHATIVVHHSADRITKIKNVLNADEYVHIIKQMSHNASGQLPSHGASYLIKEGEGFSTEFKETLRYDKRRQMVSKEVERMVMKTIVAFLNTEGGTLLIGVSDDGKIVGLEDDYKTLSKKNRDGFENHLGMLVKTMIGLPFAKYVSVKFEKIKGVEICLVSVGGSHRPAYLHNNDQKEDFFVRVGNSTQPFSMSETEEYIKTRWTLPDSNR
;
A
#
# COMPACT_ATOMS: atom_id res chain seq x y z
N MET A 1 -17.48 -1.74 -10.15
CA MET A 1 -16.84 -1.98 -8.85
C MET A 1 -15.74 -3.01 -9.01
N ARG A 2 -14.50 -2.60 -8.92
CA ARG A 2 -13.35 -3.53 -9.02
C ARG A 2 -13.26 -4.29 -7.69
N ARG A 3 -13.36 -5.62 -7.74
CA ARG A 3 -13.22 -6.49 -6.57
C ARG A 3 -12.02 -7.40 -6.79
N ILE A 4 -11.08 -7.36 -5.87
CA ILE A 4 -9.88 -8.20 -5.89
C ILE A 4 -9.99 -9.18 -4.74
N VAL A 5 -9.79 -10.46 -5.02
CA VAL A 5 -9.80 -11.52 -4.02
C VAL A 5 -8.38 -12.03 -3.84
N LEU A 6 -7.84 -11.87 -2.63
CA LEU A 6 -6.53 -12.37 -2.24
C LEU A 6 -6.71 -13.58 -1.32
N LYS A 7 -5.95 -14.65 -1.58
CA LYS A 7 -5.84 -15.80 -0.70
C LYS A 7 -4.48 -15.81 -0.01
N GLU A 8 -4.44 -16.27 1.23
CA GLU A 8 -3.18 -16.57 1.91
C GLU A 8 -2.48 -17.71 1.18
N GLY A 9 -1.16 -17.62 0.98
CA GLY A 9 -0.39 -18.63 0.28
C GLY A 9 -0.42 -19.99 1.00
N PRO A 10 -0.23 -21.12 0.26
CA PRO A 10 -0.27 -22.48 0.81
C PRO A 10 0.78 -22.74 1.90
N LEU A 11 1.84 -21.94 1.95
CA LEU A 11 2.85 -21.99 3.02
C LEU A 11 2.28 -21.78 4.42
N VAL A 12 1.18 -21.04 4.56
CA VAL A 12 0.49 -20.86 5.86
C VAL A 12 -0.08 -22.19 6.32
N PHE A 13 -0.75 -22.89 5.42
CA PHE A 13 -1.31 -24.22 5.67
C PHE A 13 -0.20 -25.21 6.02
N LEU A 14 0.83 -25.34 5.18
CA LEU A 14 1.96 -26.25 5.41
C LEU A 14 2.65 -26.02 6.75
N ARG A 15 2.89 -24.75 7.13
CA ARG A 15 3.47 -24.43 8.44
C ARG A 15 2.57 -24.90 9.58
N ASN A 16 1.26 -24.71 9.48
CA ASN A 16 0.33 -25.11 10.53
C ASN A 16 0.26 -26.65 10.66
N VAL A 17 0.32 -27.38 9.54
CA VAL A 17 0.41 -28.83 9.52
C VAL A 17 1.71 -29.29 10.18
N LEU A 18 2.85 -28.67 9.85
CA LEU A 18 4.15 -29.03 10.46
C LEU A 18 4.17 -28.82 11.98
N ILE A 19 3.60 -27.70 12.45
CA ILE A 19 3.47 -27.43 13.89
C ILE A 19 2.58 -28.50 14.54
N MET A 20 1.48 -28.86 13.90
CA MET A 20 0.59 -29.91 14.39
C MET A 20 1.30 -31.26 14.50
N GLU A 21 2.09 -31.68 13.50
CA GLU A 21 2.86 -32.93 13.52
C GLU A 21 3.89 -32.95 14.65
N ILE A 22 4.57 -31.85 14.92
CA ILE A 22 5.51 -31.73 16.04
C ILE A 22 4.76 -31.89 17.37
N VAL A 23 3.66 -31.18 17.56
CA VAL A 23 2.84 -31.27 18.78
C VAL A 23 2.27 -32.67 18.96
N ALA A 24 1.79 -33.27 17.89
CA ALA A 24 1.26 -34.63 17.87
C ALA A 24 2.31 -35.68 18.26
N SER A 25 3.53 -35.53 17.74
CA SER A 25 4.65 -36.42 18.07
C SER A 25 5.05 -36.32 19.57
N ILE A 26 5.09 -35.11 20.11
CA ILE A 26 5.34 -34.88 21.54
C ILE A 26 4.23 -35.53 22.40
N PHE A 27 2.98 -35.40 21.98
CA PHE A 27 1.83 -35.95 22.68
C PHE A 27 1.84 -37.49 22.66
N LEU A 28 2.14 -38.10 21.52
CA LEU A 28 2.32 -39.57 21.44
C LEU A 28 3.44 -40.08 22.33
N TYR A 29 4.56 -39.39 22.34
CA TYR A 29 5.66 -39.70 23.23
C TYR A 29 5.24 -39.62 24.71
N ALA A 30 4.52 -38.56 25.09
CA ALA A 30 4.01 -38.45 26.46
C ALA A 30 3.01 -39.56 26.84
N ILE A 31 2.11 -39.93 25.94
CA ILE A 31 1.15 -41.03 26.16
C ILE A 31 1.87 -42.39 26.34
N SER A 32 3.00 -42.62 25.67
CA SER A 32 3.74 -43.87 25.79
C SER A 32 4.22 -44.16 27.22
N PHE A 33 4.32 -43.14 28.08
CA PHE A 33 4.64 -43.28 29.50
C PHE A 33 3.43 -43.65 30.37
N LEU A 34 2.20 -43.57 29.82
CA LEU A 34 0.97 -43.83 30.60
C LEU A 34 0.51 -45.26 30.40
N GLN A 35 1.13 -46.21 31.15
CA GLN A 35 0.89 -47.67 31.00
C GLN A 35 -0.54 -48.15 31.36
N ASN A 36 -1.35 -47.31 32.02
CA ASN A 36 -2.66 -47.71 32.51
C ASN A 36 -3.77 -47.79 31.44
N TYR A 37 -3.60 -47.17 30.26
CA TYR A 37 -4.63 -47.17 29.21
C TYR A 37 -4.76 -48.52 28.47
N GLU A 38 -3.68 -49.32 28.38
CA GLU A 38 -3.75 -50.65 27.82
C GLU A 38 -4.62 -51.60 28.66
N MET A 39 -4.56 -51.46 29.99
CA MET A 39 -5.39 -52.22 30.90
C MET A 39 -6.90 -51.88 30.76
N LEU A 40 -7.22 -50.60 30.58
CA LEU A 40 -8.59 -50.16 30.29
C LEU A 40 -9.11 -50.72 28.96
N TYR A 41 -8.28 -50.69 27.91
CA TYR A 41 -8.59 -51.24 26.59
C TYR A 41 -8.92 -52.71 26.65
N ARG A 42 -8.12 -53.52 27.37
CA ARG A 42 -8.34 -54.94 27.62
C ARG A 42 -9.59 -55.22 28.46
N ASN A 43 -9.85 -54.40 29.49
CA ASN A 43 -11.05 -54.54 30.31
C ASN A 43 -12.35 -54.30 29.52
N TRP A 44 -12.30 -53.50 28.45
CA TRP A 44 -13.43 -53.31 27.54
C TRP A 44 -13.57 -54.43 26.51
N GLY A 45 -12.66 -55.43 26.50
CA GLY A 45 -12.67 -56.56 25.59
C GLY A 45 -12.35 -56.21 24.13
N LEU A 46 -11.81 -55.01 23.88
CA LEU A 46 -11.48 -54.52 22.54
C LEU A 46 -10.24 -55.22 21.97
N ASP A 47 -9.38 -55.77 22.82
CA ASP A 47 -8.17 -56.54 22.48
C ASP A 47 -8.49 -57.82 21.68
N LYS A 48 -9.73 -58.33 21.74
CA LYS A 48 -10.20 -59.46 20.95
C LYS A 48 -10.38 -59.14 19.47
N PHE A 49 -10.56 -57.87 19.12
CA PHE A 49 -10.78 -57.41 17.75
C PHE A 49 -9.51 -56.86 17.12
N VAL A 50 -8.78 -55.99 17.85
CA VAL A 50 -7.58 -55.34 17.35
C VAL A 50 -6.58 -55.22 18.50
N ARG A 51 -5.31 -55.40 18.23
CA ARG A 51 -4.23 -55.16 19.20
C ARG A 51 -4.19 -53.67 19.58
N TYR A 52 -3.88 -53.36 20.84
CA TYR A 52 -3.88 -52.03 21.40
C TYR A 52 -2.96 -51.03 20.65
N ASP A 53 -1.75 -51.49 20.27
CA ASP A 53 -0.79 -50.70 19.50
C ASP A 53 -1.33 -50.34 18.12
N ILE A 54 -1.98 -51.27 17.41
CA ILE A 54 -2.61 -51.01 16.10
C ILE A 54 -3.78 -50.03 16.26
N PHE A 55 -4.62 -50.28 17.29
CA PHE A 55 -5.75 -49.36 17.59
C PHE A 55 -5.28 -47.95 17.82
N LEU A 56 -4.23 -47.72 18.62
CA LEU A 56 -3.67 -46.40 18.87
C LEU A 56 -3.18 -45.72 17.57
N ILE A 57 -2.43 -46.46 16.74
CA ILE A 57 -1.93 -45.94 15.47
C ILE A 57 -3.08 -45.51 14.56
N VAL A 58 -4.10 -46.35 14.43
CA VAL A 58 -5.25 -46.07 13.56
C VAL A 58 -6.07 -44.89 14.10
N ALA A 59 -6.40 -44.90 15.40
CA ALA A 59 -7.17 -43.83 16.03
C ALA A 59 -6.45 -42.48 15.92
N PHE A 60 -5.15 -42.50 16.15
CA PHE A 60 -4.33 -41.28 16.05
C PHE A 60 -4.22 -40.78 14.60
N SER A 61 -4.01 -41.67 13.64
CA SER A 61 -3.98 -41.32 12.22
C SER A 61 -5.32 -40.75 11.74
N CYS A 62 -6.44 -41.35 12.17
CA CYS A 62 -7.76 -40.81 11.88
C CYS A 62 -7.95 -39.41 12.46
N PHE A 63 -7.50 -39.20 13.71
CA PHE A 63 -7.54 -37.88 14.37
C PHE A 63 -6.68 -36.86 13.62
N GLN A 64 -5.44 -37.25 13.25
CA GLN A 64 -4.57 -36.36 12.47
C GLN A 64 -5.21 -35.98 11.14
N LEU A 65 -5.73 -36.97 10.38
CA LEU A 65 -6.38 -36.75 9.10
C LEU A 65 -7.59 -35.77 9.24
N PHE A 66 -8.40 -35.98 10.28
CA PHE A 66 -9.53 -35.12 10.59
C PHE A 66 -9.06 -33.69 10.89
N TYR A 67 -8.03 -33.51 11.71
CA TYR A 67 -7.51 -32.20 12.08
C TYR A 67 -6.83 -31.48 10.91
N VAL A 68 -6.06 -32.21 10.09
CA VAL A 68 -5.48 -31.67 8.85
C VAL A 68 -6.59 -31.20 7.90
N SER A 69 -7.68 -31.97 7.80
CA SER A 69 -8.84 -31.58 7.00
C SER A 69 -9.48 -30.28 7.49
N LEU A 70 -9.58 -30.10 8.81
CA LEU A 70 -10.08 -28.84 9.41
C LEU A 70 -9.13 -27.65 9.09
N LEU A 71 -7.83 -27.84 9.23
CA LEU A 71 -6.84 -26.82 8.89
C LEU A 71 -6.88 -26.45 7.40
N PHE A 72 -7.05 -27.45 6.54
CA PHE A 72 -7.21 -27.23 5.10
C PHE A 72 -8.47 -26.42 4.79
N LEU A 73 -9.60 -26.79 5.39
CA LEU A 73 -10.87 -26.11 5.18
C LEU A 73 -10.80 -24.66 5.70
N GLU A 74 -10.21 -24.44 6.87
CA GLU A 74 -10.00 -23.08 7.41
C GLU A 74 -9.16 -22.22 6.45
N TRP A 75 -8.03 -22.75 5.98
CA TRP A 75 -7.19 -22.07 4.99
C TRP A 75 -7.94 -21.83 3.68
N TYR A 76 -8.65 -22.83 3.16
CA TYR A 76 -9.35 -22.76 1.88
C TYR A 76 -10.46 -21.69 1.88
N PHE A 77 -11.21 -21.56 2.99
CA PHE A 77 -12.29 -20.58 3.13
C PHE A 77 -11.83 -19.21 3.59
N THR A 78 -10.56 -19.07 4.02
CA THR A 78 -10.01 -17.77 4.41
C THR A 78 -9.53 -17.01 3.17
N HIS A 79 -10.12 -15.84 2.92
CA HIS A 79 -9.72 -14.95 1.85
C HIS A 79 -9.95 -13.49 2.22
N PHE A 80 -9.23 -12.59 1.55
CA PHE A 80 -9.38 -11.16 1.67
C PHE A 80 -10.04 -10.62 0.41
N GLU A 81 -11.09 -9.83 0.57
CA GLU A 81 -11.72 -9.10 -0.50
C GLU A 81 -11.35 -7.62 -0.37
N ILE A 82 -10.74 -7.09 -1.41
CA ILE A 82 -10.40 -5.69 -1.51
C ILE A 82 -11.36 -5.06 -2.49
N THR A 83 -12.12 -4.08 -2.02
CA THR A 83 -13.04 -3.26 -2.82
C THR A 83 -12.55 -1.82 -2.80
N GLU A 84 -13.16 -0.95 -3.59
CA GLU A 84 -12.82 0.48 -3.62
C GLU A 84 -13.06 1.21 -2.28
N LYS A 85 -13.79 0.59 -1.34
CA LYS A 85 -14.16 1.21 -0.05
C LYS A 85 -13.52 0.53 1.15
N GLU A 86 -13.33 -0.77 1.11
CA GLU A 86 -12.91 -1.55 2.30
C GLU A 86 -12.07 -2.78 1.94
N ILE A 87 -11.21 -3.18 2.86
CA ILE A 87 -10.55 -4.48 2.89
C ILE A 87 -11.33 -5.36 3.84
N THR A 88 -11.91 -6.45 3.36
CA THR A 88 -12.69 -7.38 4.17
C THR A 88 -11.98 -8.71 4.25
N LYS A 89 -11.61 -9.15 5.47
CA LYS A 89 -11.21 -10.52 5.74
C LYS A 89 -12.45 -11.37 5.97
N LYS A 90 -12.60 -12.43 5.17
CA LYS A 90 -13.60 -13.48 5.38
C LYS A 90 -12.89 -14.74 5.84
N SER A 91 -13.26 -15.26 6.98
CA SER A 91 -12.70 -16.49 7.55
C SER A 91 -13.77 -17.28 8.28
N GLY A 92 -13.54 -18.59 8.44
CA GLY A 92 -14.38 -19.49 9.20
C GLY A 92 -15.15 -20.48 8.35
N LEU A 93 -15.18 -21.76 8.83
CA LEU A 93 -15.86 -22.87 8.20
C LEU A 93 -17.35 -22.92 8.59
N LEU A 94 -17.63 -22.90 9.89
CA LEU A 94 -18.98 -23.01 10.47
C LEU A 94 -19.58 -21.65 10.79
N PHE A 95 -18.75 -20.71 11.29
CA PHE A 95 -19.14 -19.35 11.61
C PHE A 95 -18.34 -18.38 10.75
N ARG A 96 -19.02 -17.76 9.80
CA ARG A 96 -18.38 -16.76 8.92
C ARG A 96 -18.07 -15.50 9.72
N HIS A 97 -16.80 -15.32 10.05
CA HIS A 97 -16.32 -14.06 10.62
C HIS A 97 -15.94 -13.11 9.47
N ARG A 98 -16.55 -11.93 9.49
CA ARG A 98 -16.22 -10.84 8.59
C ARG A 98 -15.59 -9.70 9.40
N LYS A 99 -14.34 -9.36 9.08
CA LYS A 99 -13.69 -8.16 9.60
C LYS A 99 -13.41 -7.25 8.42
N SER A 100 -14.03 -6.07 8.40
CA SER A 100 -13.78 -5.06 7.38
C SER A 100 -13.03 -3.87 7.97
N VAL A 101 -12.19 -3.28 7.15
CA VAL A 101 -11.46 -2.05 7.45
C VAL A 101 -11.57 -1.15 6.24
N THR A 102 -11.92 0.09 6.48
CA THR A 102 -12.12 1.09 5.43
C THR A 102 -10.79 1.46 4.78
N LEU A 103 -10.76 1.56 3.48
CA LEU A 103 -9.56 1.95 2.73
C LEU A 103 -9.14 3.40 2.98
N SER A 104 -10.09 4.30 3.31
CA SER A 104 -9.79 5.68 3.72
C SER A 104 -8.97 5.78 5.02
N ASP A 105 -9.01 4.75 5.86
CA ASP A 105 -8.28 4.71 7.13
C ASP A 105 -6.85 4.12 6.97
N VAL A 106 -6.48 3.69 5.77
CA VAL A 106 -5.15 3.13 5.49
C VAL A 106 -4.11 4.23 5.51
N VAL A 107 -3.12 4.08 6.38
CA VAL A 107 -2.01 5.02 6.57
C VAL A 107 -0.80 4.60 5.73
N SER A 108 -0.42 3.33 5.81
CA SER A 108 0.67 2.79 4.99
C SER A 108 0.42 1.33 4.64
N VAL A 109 1.04 0.89 3.53
CA VAL A 109 1.04 -0.50 3.10
C VAL A 109 2.48 -0.89 2.80
N GLU A 110 2.95 -1.92 3.48
CA GLU A 110 4.32 -2.41 3.41
C GLU A 110 4.36 -3.89 3.07
N THR A 111 5.47 -4.34 2.49
CA THR A 111 5.75 -5.76 2.27
C THR A 111 6.81 -6.23 3.25
N TYR A 112 6.56 -7.35 3.90
CA TYR A 112 7.54 -8.03 4.73
C TYR A 112 7.90 -9.37 4.11
N HIS A 113 9.18 -9.53 3.75
CA HIS A 113 9.73 -10.76 3.19
C HIS A 113 10.42 -11.59 4.27
N SER A 114 9.89 -12.77 4.58
CA SER A 114 10.62 -13.75 5.36
C SER A 114 11.74 -14.38 4.51
N PRO A 115 12.80 -14.96 5.11
CA PRO A 115 13.87 -15.62 4.34
C PRO A 115 13.34 -16.69 3.37
N LEU A 116 12.43 -17.55 3.82
CA LEU A 116 11.74 -18.54 2.99
C LEU A 116 10.82 -17.89 1.94
N GLY A 117 10.12 -16.83 2.32
CA GLY A 117 9.24 -16.07 1.43
C GLY A 117 10.00 -15.43 0.27
N ARG A 118 11.21 -14.92 0.53
CA ARG A 118 12.08 -14.35 -0.50
C ARG A 118 12.48 -15.39 -1.55
N MET A 119 12.83 -16.62 -1.12
CA MET A 119 13.17 -17.72 -2.00
C MET A 119 11.97 -18.17 -2.86
N MET A 120 10.76 -18.11 -2.33
CA MET A 120 9.52 -18.58 -2.98
C MET A 120 8.66 -17.44 -3.58
N ARG A 121 9.18 -16.21 -3.66
CA ARG A 121 8.45 -15.02 -4.14
C ARG A 121 7.14 -14.73 -3.38
N HIS A 122 7.11 -15.04 -2.09
CA HIS A 122 5.98 -14.73 -1.21
C HIS A 122 6.36 -13.64 -0.22
N ALA A 123 5.44 -12.72 0.03
CA ALA A 123 5.58 -11.72 1.09
C ALA A 123 4.30 -11.57 1.91
N THR A 124 4.42 -11.00 3.08
CA THR A 124 3.28 -10.60 3.90
C THR A 124 2.99 -9.13 3.64
N ILE A 125 1.79 -8.81 3.21
CA ILE A 125 1.32 -7.44 3.09
C ILE A 125 0.85 -6.99 4.46
N VAL A 126 1.42 -5.90 4.95
CA VAL A 126 1.08 -5.26 6.22
C VAL A 126 0.41 -3.93 5.92
N VAL A 127 -0.85 -3.80 6.30
CA VAL A 127 -1.65 -2.58 6.12
C VAL A 127 -1.81 -1.93 7.47
N HIS A 128 -1.26 -0.73 7.63
CA HIS A 128 -1.39 0.10 8.83
C HIS A 128 -2.59 1.05 8.69
N HIS A 129 -3.36 1.18 9.74
CA HIS A 129 -4.56 2.02 9.80
C HIS A 129 -4.41 3.14 10.82
N SER A 130 -5.18 4.22 10.67
CA SER A 130 -5.11 5.45 11.48
C SER A 130 -5.31 5.27 13.00
N ALA A 131 -5.87 4.14 13.45
CA ALA A 131 -6.10 3.84 14.86
C ALA A 131 -5.13 2.78 15.42
N ASP A 132 -3.86 2.78 15.00
CA ASP A 132 -2.83 1.77 15.34
C ASP A 132 -3.25 0.31 15.07
N ARG A 133 -4.28 0.13 14.25
CA ARG A 133 -4.72 -1.20 13.82
C ARG A 133 -3.87 -1.68 12.66
N ILE A 134 -3.51 -2.96 12.70
CA ILE A 134 -2.70 -3.58 11.66
C ILE A 134 -3.47 -4.75 11.05
N THR A 135 -3.59 -4.76 9.73
CA THR A 135 -4.11 -5.90 8.97
C THR A 135 -2.95 -6.59 8.25
N LYS A 136 -2.77 -7.90 8.50
CA LYS A 136 -1.72 -8.70 7.87
C LYS A 136 -2.33 -9.72 6.93
N ILE A 137 -1.93 -9.68 5.65
CA ILE A 137 -2.26 -10.68 4.63
C ILE A 137 -0.99 -11.49 4.39
N LYS A 138 -0.98 -12.75 4.90
CA LYS A 138 0.24 -13.55 5.00
C LYS A 138 0.54 -14.31 3.72
N ASN A 139 1.83 -14.37 3.37
CA ASN A 139 2.38 -15.22 2.31
C ASN A 139 1.64 -15.08 0.96
N VAL A 140 1.43 -13.85 0.52
CA VAL A 140 0.84 -13.54 -0.78
C VAL A 140 1.90 -13.68 -1.86
N LEU A 141 1.57 -14.39 -2.94
CA LEU A 141 2.42 -14.47 -4.13
C LEU A 141 2.38 -13.11 -4.85
N ASN A 142 3.54 -12.63 -5.33
CA ASN A 142 3.67 -11.34 -6.02
C ASN A 142 3.06 -10.17 -5.22
N ALA A 143 3.33 -10.13 -3.92
CA ALA A 143 2.73 -9.17 -2.99
C ALA A 143 2.92 -7.71 -3.41
N ASP A 144 4.03 -7.37 -4.08
CA ASP A 144 4.36 -6.01 -4.50
C ASP A 144 3.32 -5.45 -5.50
N GLU A 145 2.80 -6.28 -6.40
CA GLU A 145 1.71 -5.89 -7.31
C GLU A 145 0.45 -5.49 -6.55
N TYR A 146 0.07 -6.28 -5.56
CA TYR A 146 -1.11 -6.00 -4.73
C TYR A 146 -0.92 -4.81 -3.80
N VAL A 147 0.29 -4.56 -3.32
CA VAL A 147 0.62 -3.37 -2.53
C VAL A 147 0.38 -2.11 -3.36
N HIS A 148 0.82 -2.10 -4.62
CA HIS A 148 0.53 -1.00 -5.54
C HIS A 148 -0.97 -0.76 -5.70
N ILE A 149 -1.73 -1.82 -5.92
CA ILE A 149 -3.19 -1.73 -6.09
C ILE A 149 -3.87 -1.23 -4.81
N ILE A 150 -3.49 -1.75 -3.64
CA ILE A 150 -4.06 -1.31 -2.34
C ILE A 150 -3.74 0.16 -2.09
N LYS A 151 -2.50 0.60 -2.33
CA LYS A 151 -2.11 2.00 -2.21
C LYS A 151 -2.93 2.89 -3.13
N GLN A 152 -3.08 2.52 -4.39
CA GLN A 152 -3.90 3.25 -5.36
C GLN A 152 -5.38 3.33 -4.93
N MET A 153 -5.94 2.22 -4.46
CA MET A 153 -7.33 2.17 -4.01
C MET A 153 -7.56 2.98 -2.73
N SER A 154 -6.64 2.92 -1.77
CA SER A 154 -6.72 3.70 -0.53
C SER A 154 -6.63 5.20 -0.82
N HIS A 155 -5.76 5.57 -1.74
CA HIS A 155 -5.60 6.92 -2.22
C HIS A 155 -6.91 7.45 -2.88
N ASN A 156 -7.53 6.65 -3.72
CA ASN A 156 -8.81 7.01 -4.36
C ASN A 156 -9.97 7.07 -3.35
N ALA A 157 -9.94 6.24 -2.31
CA ALA A 157 -11.00 6.17 -1.29
C ALA A 157 -10.92 7.31 -0.27
N SER A 158 -9.71 7.76 0.07
CA SER A 158 -9.51 8.84 1.03
C SER A 158 -9.72 10.23 0.43
N GLY A 159 -9.63 10.37 -0.89
CA GLY A 159 -9.58 11.68 -1.55
C GLY A 159 -8.38 12.53 -1.08
N GLN A 160 -7.58 11.99 -0.19
CA GLN A 160 -6.38 12.57 0.38
C GLN A 160 -5.29 11.51 0.42
N LEU A 161 -4.07 11.87 0.06
CA LEU A 161 -2.88 11.06 0.37
C LEU A 161 -2.85 10.77 1.88
N PRO A 162 -2.37 9.56 2.29
CA PRO A 162 -2.14 9.30 3.70
C PRO A 162 -1.29 10.44 4.24
N SER A 163 -1.87 11.23 5.13
CA SER A 163 -1.18 12.36 5.74
C SER A 163 -0.18 11.82 6.76
N HIS A 164 0.90 11.23 6.27
CA HIS A 164 2.10 11.20 7.09
C HIS A 164 2.42 12.66 7.36
N GLY A 165 2.52 13.05 8.63
CA GLY A 165 2.90 14.41 8.96
C GLY A 165 4.20 14.75 8.22
N ALA A 166 4.36 15.99 7.81
CA ALA A 166 5.53 16.42 7.04
C ALA A 166 6.86 15.97 7.65
N SER A 167 6.95 15.90 8.98
CA SER A 167 8.13 15.40 9.70
C SER A 167 8.50 13.97 9.34
N TYR A 168 7.52 13.10 9.10
CA TYR A 168 7.78 11.73 8.67
C TYR A 168 8.31 11.70 7.24
N LEU A 169 7.65 12.40 6.31
CA LEU A 169 8.06 12.46 4.90
C LEU A 169 9.48 13.04 4.75
N ILE A 170 9.81 14.06 5.53
CA ILE A 170 11.15 14.65 5.53
C ILE A 170 12.20 13.64 6.04
N LYS A 171 11.86 12.84 7.04
CA LYS A 171 12.76 11.80 7.57
C LYS A 171 13.01 10.67 6.57
N GLU A 172 11.98 10.25 5.83
CA GLU A 172 12.08 9.22 4.79
C GLU A 172 12.85 9.71 3.55
N GLY A 173 12.80 11.03 3.29
CA GLY A 173 13.45 11.65 2.14
C GLY A 173 12.64 11.60 0.85
N GLU A 174 13.26 12.08 -0.24
CA GLU A 174 12.67 11.99 -1.58
C GLU A 174 12.57 10.56 -2.10
N GLY A 175 11.52 10.28 -2.87
CA GLY A 175 11.26 8.95 -3.40
C GLY A 175 10.29 8.97 -4.57
N PHE A 176 9.74 7.82 -4.92
CA PHE A 176 8.77 7.70 -6.01
C PHE A 176 7.54 8.60 -5.78
N SER A 177 7.04 8.66 -4.53
CA SER A 177 5.82 9.40 -4.16
C SER A 177 6.08 10.65 -3.33
N THR A 178 7.32 11.06 -3.11
CA THR A 178 7.68 12.23 -2.31
C THR A 178 8.74 13.05 -3.03
N GLU A 179 8.53 14.35 -3.10
CA GLU A 179 9.47 15.31 -3.69
C GLU A 179 9.55 16.55 -2.82
N PHE A 180 10.72 17.18 -2.74
CA PHE A 180 10.95 18.41 -2.00
C PHE A 180 11.24 19.56 -2.96
N LYS A 181 10.78 20.75 -2.59
CA LYS A 181 11.11 22.00 -3.27
C LYS A 181 11.26 23.09 -2.24
N GLU A 182 12.35 23.86 -2.34
CA GLU A 182 12.61 24.94 -1.40
C GLU A 182 11.57 26.04 -1.48
N THR A 183 11.04 26.33 -2.67
CA THR A 183 10.12 27.42 -2.94
C THR A 183 9.11 27.06 -4.03
N LEU A 184 7.98 27.77 -4.07
CA LEU A 184 7.01 27.68 -5.15
C LEU A 184 7.44 28.50 -6.36
N ARG A 185 7.98 29.69 -6.13
CA ARG A 185 8.23 30.69 -7.18
C ARG A 185 9.46 31.57 -6.98
N TYR A 186 10.05 31.60 -5.78
CA TYR A 186 11.17 32.48 -5.48
C TYR A 186 12.51 31.78 -5.73
N ASP A 187 13.28 32.32 -6.71
CA ASP A 187 14.64 31.86 -6.93
C ASP A 187 15.59 32.49 -5.91
N LYS A 188 16.04 31.72 -4.93
CA LYS A 188 16.91 32.18 -3.84
C LYS A 188 18.29 32.62 -4.32
N ARG A 189 18.77 32.04 -5.43
CA ARG A 189 20.10 32.40 -5.99
C ARG A 189 20.02 33.77 -6.69
N ARG A 190 18.96 33.96 -7.46
CA ARG A 190 18.74 35.23 -8.19
C ARG A 190 18.00 36.27 -7.38
N GLN A 191 17.48 35.92 -6.20
CA GLN A 191 16.67 36.74 -5.28
C GLN A 191 15.46 37.40 -5.97
N MET A 192 14.81 36.69 -6.86
CA MET A 192 13.68 37.16 -7.64
C MET A 192 12.65 36.09 -7.94
N VAL A 193 11.47 36.50 -8.34
CA VAL A 193 10.42 35.59 -8.83
C VAL A 193 10.88 34.98 -10.15
N SER A 194 10.76 33.65 -10.27
CA SER A 194 11.15 32.89 -11.44
C SER A 194 10.03 31.98 -11.93
N LYS A 195 9.63 32.17 -13.19
CA LYS A 195 8.69 31.27 -13.87
C LYS A 195 9.27 29.87 -14.08
N GLU A 196 10.58 29.72 -14.11
CA GLU A 196 11.28 28.43 -14.21
C GLU A 196 11.05 27.59 -12.94
N VAL A 197 11.09 28.25 -11.76
CA VAL A 197 10.81 27.61 -10.47
C VAL A 197 9.36 27.15 -10.42
N GLU A 198 8.41 28.02 -10.78
CA GLU A 198 6.99 27.64 -10.89
C GLU A 198 6.79 26.44 -11.82
N ARG A 199 7.47 26.45 -12.97
CA ARG A 199 7.41 25.37 -13.94
C ARG A 199 7.96 24.05 -13.38
N MET A 200 9.06 24.05 -12.60
CA MET A 200 9.61 22.85 -11.98
C MET A 200 8.62 22.25 -10.98
N VAL A 201 7.92 23.08 -10.21
CA VAL A 201 6.86 22.63 -9.30
C VAL A 201 5.70 21.99 -10.08
N MET A 202 5.23 22.65 -11.15
CA MET A 202 4.15 22.12 -11.99
C MET A 202 4.55 20.82 -12.72
N LYS A 203 5.80 20.72 -13.16
CA LYS A 203 6.37 19.49 -13.75
C LYS A 203 6.25 18.29 -12.80
N THR A 204 6.55 18.49 -11.52
CA THR A 204 6.40 17.45 -10.49
C THR A 204 4.93 17.08 -10.30
N ILE A 205 4.03 18.06 -10.24
CA ILE A 205 2.58 17.80 -10.11
C ILE A 205 2.06 17.01 -11.31
N VAL A 206 2.45 17.36 -12.55
CA VAL A 206 2.07 16.61 -13.76
C VAL A 206 2.58 15.17 -13.68
N ALA A 207 3.83 14.97 -13.27
CA ALA A 207 4.39 13.63 -13.14
C ALA A 207 3.65 12.78 -12.10
N PHE A 208 3.23 13.37 -10.98
CA PHE A 208 2.38 12.69 -9.99
C PHE A 208 0.98 12.38 -10.55
N LEU A 209 0.35 13.30 -11.28
CA LEU A 209 -0.94 13.06 -11.95
C LEU A 209 -0.87 11.89 -12.92
N ASN A 210 0.23 11.76 -13.66
CA ASN A 210 0.44 10.72 -14.65
C ASN A 210 0.91 9.38 -14.06
N THR A 211 1.22 9.34 -12.77
CA THR A 211 1.62 8.11 -12.06
C THR A 211 0.65 7.79 -10.92
N GLU A 212 1.12 7.19 -9.86
CA GLU A 212 0.27 6.77 -8.73
C GLU A 212 -0.09 7.94 -7.79
N GLY A 213 0.28 9.16 -8.14
CA GLY A 213 0.20 10.31 -7.26
C GLY A 213 1.44 10.48 -6.39
N GLY A 214 1.40 11.46 -5.50
CA GLY A 214 2.51 11.74 -4.59
C GLY A 214 2.27 12.97 -3.73
N THR A 215 3.24 13.28 -2.88
CA THR A 215 3.25 14.47 -2.03
C THR A 215 4.47 15.32 -2.36
N LEU A 216 4.22 16.56 -2.73
CA LEU A 216 5.26 17.57 -2.90
C LEU A 216 5.30 18.44 -1.64
N LEU A 217 6.46 18.52 -1.00
CA LEU A 217 6.73 19.41 0.13
C LEU A 217 7.40 20.67 -0.39
N ILE A 218 6.75 21.82 -0.20
CA ILE A 218 7.33 23.13 -0.54
C ILE A 218 7.74 23.84 0.75
N GLY A 219 8.92 24.43 0.75
CA GLY A 219 9.59 24.96 1.93
C GLY A 219 10.59 23.98 2.56
N VAL A 220 11.00 22.96 1.80
CA VAL A 220 11.98 21.94 2.21
C VAL A 220 13.02 21.82 1.09
N SER A 221 14.30 21.82 1.44
CA SER A 221 15.39 21.59 0.48
C SER A 221 15.61 20.09 0.22
N ASP A 222 16.32 19.77 -0.86
CA ASP A 222 16.60 18.39 -1.29
C ASP A 222 17.33 17.56 -0.19
N ASP A 223 18.07 18.21 0.70
CA ASP A 223 18.74 17.57 1.86
C ASP A 223 17.81 17.45 3.11
N GLY A 224 16.51 17.76 2.96
CA GLY A 224 15.50 17.66 4.02
C GLY A 224 15.51 18.79 5.06
N LYS A 225 16.25 19.88 4.82
CA LYS A 225 16.21 21.05 5.71
C LYS A 225 14.94 21.85 5.50
N ILE A 226 14.34 22.28 6.60
CA ILE A 226 13.15 23.12 6.59
C ILE A 226 13.57 24.55 6.31
N VAL A 227 13.13 25.08 5.19
CA VAL A 227 13.44 26.43 4.71
C VAL A 227 12.30 27.40 4.97
N GLY A 228 11.05 26.93 4.85
CA GLY A 228 9.84 27.72 5.04
C GLY A 228 9.37 28.43 3.78
N LEU A 229 8.23 29.15 3.91
CA LEU A 229 7.51 29.78 2.82
C LEU A 229 7.62 31.32 2.81
N GLU A 230 8.40 31.88 3.72
CA GLU A 230 8.46 33.38 3.92
C GLU A 230 8.89 34.12 2.65
N ASP A 231 9.81 33.56 1.88
CA ASP A 231 10.29 34.20 0.65
C ASP A 231 9.22 34.17 -0.45
N ASP A 232 8.48 33.09 -0.55
CA ASP A 232 7.34 32.98 -1.47
C ASP A 232 6.23 33.97 -1.05
N TYR A 233 5.88 34.03 0.25
CA TYR A 233 4.84 34.95 0.76
C TYR A 233 5.13 36.39 0.43
N LYS A 234 6.39 36.88 0.55
CA LYS A 234 6.79 38.24 0.23
C LYS A 234 6.49 38.61 -1.23
N THR A 235 6.45 37.66 -2.14
CA THR A 235 6.26 37.85 -3.58
C THR A 235 4.80 37.83 -4.03
N LEU A 236 3.89 37.41 -3.14
CA LEU A 236 2.48 37.24 -3.43
C LEU A 236 1.68 38.53 -3.12
N SER A 237 0.59 38.75 -3.84
CA SER A 237 -0.32 39.87 -3.58
C SER A 237 -0.92 39.84 -2.17
N LYS A 238 -1.37 38.64 -1.75
CA LYS A 238 -1.69 38.33 -0.35
C LYS A 238 -0.49 37.54 0.23
N LYS A 239 0.21 38.18 1.17
CA LYS A 239 1.45 37.65 1.77
C LYS A 239 1.18 36.63 2.88
N ASN A 240 0.38 35.61 2.59
CA ASN A 240 -0.08 34.61 3.53
C ASN A 240 -0.42 33.28 2.83
N ARG A 241 -0.91 32.28 3.61
CA ARG A 241 -1.37 30.97 3.12
C ARG A 241 -2.40 31.10 1.99
N ASP A 242 -3.42 31.92 2.15
CA ASP A 242 -4.47 32.09 1.15
C ASP A 242 -3.90 32.60 -0.18
N GLY A 243 -2.94 33.53 -0.14
CA GLY A 243 -2.25 33.99 -1.34
C GLY A 243 -1.46 32.88 -2.01
N PHE A 244 -0.79 32.06 -1.21
CA PHE A 244 -0.01 30.93 -1.71
C PHE A 244 -0.90 29.85 -2.35
N GLU A 245 -1.96 29.44 -1.68
CA GLU A 245 -2.91 28.44 -2.16
C GLU A 245 -3.61 28.92 -3.44
N ASN A 246 -4.08 30.17 -3.46
CA ASN A 246 -4.68 30.78 -4.65
C ASN A 246 -3.71 30.82 -5.84
N HIS A 247 -2.44 31.18 -5.59
CA HIS A 247 -1.41 31.20 -6.63
C HIS A 247 -1.11 29.82 -7.19
N LEU A 248 -0.93 28.82 -6.31
CA LEU A 248 -0.74 27.43 -6.71
C LEU A 248 -1.94 26.91 -7.51
N GLY A 249 -3.16 27.18 -7.07
CA GLY A 249 -4.39 26.82 -7.79
C GLY A 249 -4.48 27.47 -9.17
N MET A 250 -4.06 28.75 -9.29
CA MET A 250 -3.95 29.45 -10.56
C MET A 250 -2.92 28.77 -11.48
N LEU A 251 -1.74 28.41 -10.97
CA LEU A 251 -0.73 27.69 -11.75
C LEU A 251 -1.24 26.35 -12.25
N VAL A 252 -1.88 25.55 -11.40
CA VAL A 252 -2.50 24.27 -11.81
C VAL A 252 -3.53 24.51 -12.91
N LYS A 253 -4.41 25.49 -12.77
CA LYS A 253 -5.43 25.83 -13.75
C LYS A 253 -4.84 26.26 -15.10
N THR A 254 -3.81 27.09 -15.09
CA THR A 254 -3.25 27.69 -16.31
C THR A 254 -2.22 26.82 -17.02
N MET A 255 -1.41 26.08 -16.26
CA MET A 255 -0.31 25.28 -16.81
C MET A 255 -0.65 23.78 -16.97
N ILE A 256 -1.70 23.27 -16.31
CA ILE A 256 -2.09 21.84 -16.39
C ILE A 256 -3.54 21.74 -16.88
N GLY A 257 -4.42 22.55 -16.33
CA GLY A 257 -5.83 22.60 -16.69
C GLY A 257 -6.77 22.41 -15.50
N LEU A 258 -7.88 23.16 -15.50
CA LEU A 258 -8.89 23.15 -14.45
C LEU A 258 -9.41 21.76 -14.03
N PRO A 259 -9.63 20.81 -14.97
CA PRO A 259 -10.12 19.48 -14.61
C PRO A 259 -9.19 18.66 -13.70
N PHE A 260 -7.92 19.04 -13.61
CA PHE A 260 -6.93 18.38 -12.76
C PHE A 260 -6.87 18.95 -11.35
N ALA A 261 -7.45 20.13 -11.10
CA ALA A 261 -7.45 20.75 -9.78
C ALA A 261 -8.08 19.88 -8.69
N LYS A 262 -9.06 19.03 -9.02
CA LYS A 262 -9.70 18.10 -8.09
C LYS A 262 -8.76 16.99 -7.55
N TYR A 263 -7.62 16.76 -8.20
CA TYR A 263 -6.61 15.80 -7.76
C TYR A 263 -5.52 16.44 -6.91
N VAL A 264 -5.54 17.75 -6.73
CA VAL A 264 -4.53 18.52 -5.98
C VAL A 264 -5.17 19.07 -4.72
N SER A 265 -4.62 18.72 -3.57
CA SER A 265 -5.01 19.26 -2.27
C SER A 265 -3.80 19.87 -1.56
N VAL A 266 -4.05 20.94 -0.79
CA VAL A 266 -3.01 21.72 -0.14
C VAL A 266 -3.23 21.71 1.37
N LYS A 267 -2.16 21.48 2.13
CA LYS A 267 -2.15 21.53 3.59
C LYS A 267 -0.91 22.26 4.06
N PHE A 268 -1.05 23.10 5.08
CA PHE A 268 0.09 23.78 5.71
C PHE A 268 0.38 23.15 7.06
N GLU A 269 1.66 22.88 7.31
CA GLU A 269 2.13 22.37 8.61
C GLU A 269 3.28 23.24 9.14
N LYS A 270 3.36 23.34 10.47
CA LYS A 270 4.48 24.00 11.14
C LYS A 270 5.38 22.95 11.78
N ILE A 271 6.66 22.97 11.41
CA ILE A 271 7.69 22.11 12.00
C ILE A 271 8.74 23.02 12.65
N LYS A 272 8.96 22.84 13.94
CA LYS A 272 9.87 23.69 14.73
C LYS A 272 9.59 25.20 14.55
N GLY A 273 8.31 25.56 14.41
CA GLY A 273 7.88 26.95 14.23
C GLY A 273 7.93 27.48 12.79
N VAL A 274 8.54 26.75 11.86
CA VAL A 274 8.65 27.13 10.44
C VAL A 274 7.53 26.49 9.65
N GLU A 275 6.88 27.25 8.79
CA GLU A 275 5.74 26.81 8.00
C GLU A 275 6.17 26.26 6.65
N ILE A 276 5.62 25.11 6.28
CA ILE A 276 5.80 24.45 4.99
C ILE A 276 4.45 24.10 4.38
N CYS A 277 4.42 23.86 3.07
CA CYS A 277 3.24 23.45 2.33
C CYS A 277 3.38 22.01 1.83
N LEU A 278 2.39 21.17 2.12
CA LEU A 278 2.22 19.85 1.56
C LEU A 278 1.19 19.93 0.42
N VAL A 279 1.62 19.61 -0.78
CA VAL A 279 0.77 19.51 -1.95
C VAL A 279 0.57 18.02 -2.24
N SER A 280 -0.61 17.53 -1.90
CA SER A 280 -0.99 16.17 -2.16
C SER A 280 -1.62 16.04 -3.54
N VAL A 281 -1.09 15.17 -4.39
CA VAL A 281 -1.50 14.98 -5.78
C VAL A 281 -1.97 13.55 -5.98
N GLY A 282 -3.22 13.37 -6.41
CA GLY A 282 -3.77 12.07 -6.80
C GLY A 282 -3.42 11.67 -8.22
N GLY A 283 -3.27 10.36 -8.48
CA GLY A 283 -3.14 9.85 -9.85
C GLY A 283 -4.38 10.16 -10.69
N SER A 284 -4.19 10.72 -11.88
CA SER A 284 -5.31 11.08 -12.77
C SER A 284 -5.86 9.87 -13.53
N HIS A 285 -7.16 9.91 -13.82
CA HIS A 285 -7.83 8.92 -14.69
C HIS A 285 -7.65 9.18 -16.19
N ARG A 286 -6.88 10.21 -16.55
CA ARG A 286 -6.54 10.59 -17.93
C ARG A 286 -5.18 11.26 -17.98
N PRO A 287 -4.51 11.29 -19.14
CA PRO A 287 -3.23 11.97 -19.31
C PRO A 287 -3.30 13.43 -18.93
N ALA A 288 -2.29 13.91 -18.19
CA ALA A 288 -2.07 15.31 -17.85
C ALA A 288 -0.80 15.80 -18.57
N TYR A 289 -0.88 17.00 -19.14
CA TYR A 289 0.22 17.64 -19.86
C TYR A 289 0.58 18.96 -19.19
N LEU A 290 1.85 19.31 -19.27
CA LEU A 290 2.33 20.62 -18.85
C LEU A 290 2.34 21.55 -20.08
N HIS A 291 1.47 22.56 -20.07
CA HIS A 291 1.40 23.56 -21.14
C HIS A 291 2.52 24.59 -21.02
N ASN A 292 3.18 24.85 -22.12
CA ASN A 292 4.19 25.88 -22.27
C ASN A 292 3.61 27.14 -22.94
N ASN A 293 4.29 28.27 -22.78
CA ASN A 293 3.89 29.52 -23.43
C ASN A 293 3.87 29.40 -24.99
N ASP A 294 4.62 28.46 -25.55
CA ASP A 294 4.77 28.22 -26.99
C ASP A 294 3.74 27.24 -27.55
N GLN A 295 2.63 26.98 -26.85
CA GLN A 295 1.61 25.98 -27.21
C GLN A 295 2.15 24.55 -27.28
N LYS A 296 3.35 24.30 -26.78
CA LYS A 296 3.89 22.95 -26.62
C LYS A 296 3.37 22.33 -25.33
N GLU A 297 3.07 21.05 -25.42
CA GLU A 297 2.64 20.23 -24.30
C GLU A 297 3.72 19.20 -23.98
N ASP A 298 4.20 19.21 -22.76
CA ASP A 298 5.18 18.23 -22.30
C ASP A 298 4.51 17.20 -21.41
N PHE A 299 4.87 15.92 -21.59
CA PHE A 299 4.39 14.82 -20.79
C PHE A 299 5.50 14.36 -19.84
N PHE A 300 5.18 14.27 -18.56
CA PHE A 300 6.12 13.86 -17.51
C PHE A 300 5.54 12.70 -16.69
N VAL A 301 6.44 11.81 -16.28
CA VAL A 301 6.14 10.68 -15.38
C VAL A 301 7.18 10.58 -14.26
N ARG A 302 6.82 9.93 -13.15
CA ARG A 302 7.81 9.55 -12.11
C ARG A 302 8.44 8.23 -12.49
N VAL A 303 9.77 8.21 -12.52
CA VAL A 303 10.58 7.00 -12.72
C VAL A 303 11.57 6.92 -11.55
N GLY A 304 11.32 6.01 -10.63
CA GLY A 304 12.06 6.00 -9.36
C GLY A 304 11.80 7.28 -8.55
N ASN A 305 12.85 7.97 -8.16
CA ASN A 305 12.80 9.24 -7.44
C ASN A 305 12.89 10.48 -8.35
N SER A 306 12.83 10.33 -9.67
CA SER A 306 13.00 11.44 -10.61
C SER A 306 11.77 11.65 -11.50
N THR A 307 11.58 12.90 -11.94
CA THR A 307 10.58 13.28 -12.94
C THR A 307 11.22 13.31 -14.33
N GLN A 308 10.76 12.42 -15.21
CA GLN A 308 11.30 12.27 -16.57
C GLN A 308 10.31 12.76 -17.63
N PRO A 309 10.80 13.48 -18.66
CA PRO A 309 10.00 13.77 -19.83
C PRO A 309 9.89 12.52 -20.70
N PHE A 310 8.73 12.29 -21.29
CA PHE A 310 8.55 11.26 -22.31
C PHE A 310 8.49 11.90 -23.70
N SER A 311 9.10 11.25 -24.66
CA SER A 311 8.92 11.55 -26.08
C SER A 311 7.48 11.25 -26.52
N MET A 312 7.09 11.67 -27.72
CA MET A 312 5.74 11.42 -28.24
C MET A 312 5.44 9.92 -28.32
N SER A 313 6.38 9.11 -28.80
CA SER A 313 6.22 7.66 -28.92
C SER A 313 6.09 6.97 -27.55
N GLU A 314 6.93 7.33 -26.59
CA GLU A 314 6.85 6.80 -25.22
C GLU A 314 5.55 7.21 -24.54
N THR A 315 5.09 8.43 -24.77
CA THR A 315 3.82 8.94 -24.25
C THR A 315 2.64 8.13 -24.80
N GLU A 316 2.62 7.86 -26.09
CA GLU A 316 1.54 7.07 -26.72
C GLU A 316 1.48 5.65 -26.15
N GLU A 317 2.61 4.97 -26.01
CA GLU A 317 2.70 3.64 -25.44
C GLU A 317 2.26 3.63 -23.96
N TYR A 318 2.74 4.61 -23.18
CA TYR A 318 2.37 4.76 -21.77
C TYR A 318 0.87 5.00 -21.60
N ILE A 319 0.26 5.84 -22.42
CA ILE A 319 -1.18 6.12 -22.38
C ILE A 319 -1.99 4.85 -22.65
N LYS A 320 -1.59 4.07 -23.67
CA LYS A 320 -2.25 2.80 -24.02
C LYS A 320 -2.18 1.78 -22.87
N THR A 321 -1.05 1.70 -22.19
CA THR A 321 -0.89 0.75 -21.09
C THR A 321 -1.58 1.18 -19.80
N ARG A 322 -1.60 2.49 -19.50
CA ARG A 322 -2.11 2.99 -18.23
C ARG A 322 -3.61 3.25 -18.22
N TRP A 323 -4.17 3.79 -19.29
CA TRP A 323 -5.58 4.26 -19.32
C TRP A 323 -6.49 3.51 -20.28
N THR A 324 -5.95 2.76 -21.24
CA THR A 324 -6.77 1.89 -22.08
C THR A 324 -7.05 0.59 -21.32
N LEU A 325 -8.33 0.26 -21.13
CA LEU A 325 -8.73 -1.05 -20.65
C LEU A 325 -8.27 -2.10 -21.66
N PRO A 326 -7.69 -3.25 -21.22
CA PRO A 326 -7.56 -4.38 -22.12
C PRO A 326 -8.97 -4.72 -22.63
N ASP A 327 -9.12 -4.77 -23.95
CA ASP A 327 -10.37 -5.15 -24.62
C ASP A 327 -10.93 -6.42 -23.97
N SER A 328 -12.11 -6.30 -23.39
CA SER A 328 -12.85 -7.42 -22.80
C SER A 328 -13.54 -8.28 -23.88
N ASN A 329 -12.90 -8.43 -25.05
CA ASN A 329 -13.37 -9.32 -26.10
C ASN A 329 -12.19 -9.84 -26.94
N ARG A 330 -11.65 -10.96 -26.49
CA ARG A 330 -11.14 -12.02 -27.37
C ARG A 330 -11.17 -13.36 -26.64
#